data_15e9aac723c5b52cbcdbff629bffcae5
#
_entry.id   15e9aac723c5b52cbcdbff629bffcae5
#
_cell.length_a   1.000
_cell.length_b   1.000
_cell.length_c   1.000
_cell.angle_alpha   90.00
_cell.angle_beta   90.00
_cell.angle_gamma   90.00
#
_symmetry.space_group_name_H-M   'P 1'
#
loop_
_entity.id
_entity.type
_entity.pdbx_description
1 polymer ?
#
loop_
_entity_poly.entity_id
_entity_poly.type
_entity_poly.pdbx_seq_one_letter_code
_entity_poly.pdbx_strand_id
1 'polypeptide(L)'
;SHEALGAKFVNFSGWEMPIHYGSQINEHNCVRNDAGVFDVSHMNIFDFHGPQTQEFMRYVLTNDVNKIKDYQALYSLITNNEGGIIDDLIVYKFNNDKFRVVSNCSTFDDVKNFFKLNIEKFDCEFSHKPNLGILAIQGPNSEATLSKVLDFPLYRYINSFSFLYLYSPSLPACAYEGDLFISRTGYTGEDGFEVIGDHQKLQKIWDLCISENIAPIGLGARDTLRIEAGMNLNGTDMSIKNNPFESNLGWVVDFSDIERDFIAKENLTEIKESNKHKLVGVLLDEKGVLRGGQKIIKNSFEGEVTS
;
A
#
# COMPACT_ATOMS: atom_id res chain seq x y z
N SER A 1 15.01 -1.92 18.22
CA SER A 1 15.58 -3.01 17.38
C SER A 1 16.33 -2.47 16.17
N HIS A 2 15.80 -1.50 15.41
CA HIS A 2 16.44 -0.96 14.19
C HIS A 2 17.85 -0.36 14.44
N GLU A 3 18.03 0.43 15.50
CA GLU A 3 19.34 0.99 15.89
C GLU A 3 20.41 -0.09 16.10
N ALA A 4 20.03 -1.19 16.77
CA ALA A 4 20.93 -2.31 17.03
C ALA A 4 21.39 -3.03 15.74
N LEU A 5 20.64 -2.86 14.65
CA LEU A 5 20.95 -3.37 13.30
C LEU A 5 21.73 -2.36 12.46
N GLY A 6 22.11 -1.21 13.03
CA GLY A 6 22.86 -0.17 12.32
C GLY A 6 22.02 0.68 11.38
N ALA A 7 20.72 0.80 11.61
CA ALA A 7 19.83 1.62 10.82
C ALA A 7 20.24 3.09 10.83
N LYS A 8 20.25 3.73 9.66
CA LYS A 8 20.29 5.18 9.53
C LYS A 8 18.87 5.70 9.38
N PHE A 9 18.49 6.65 10.22
CA PHE A 9 17.13 7.18 10.27
C PHE A 9 16.98 8.48 9.48
N VAL A 10 15.77 8.71 9.00
CA VAL A 10 15.29 9.96 8.41
C VAL A 10 13.88 10.26 8.92
N ASN A 11 13.54 11.55 8.95
CA ASN A 11 12.15 11.93 9.17
C ASN A 11 11.34 11.66 7.89
N PHE A 12 10.31 10.83 8.01
CA PHE A 12 9.37 10.53 6.94
C PHE A 12 7.94 10.83 7.43
N SER A 13 7.40 11.96 7.02
CA SER A 13 6.06 12.42 7.42
C SER A 13 5.82 12.41 8.94
N GLY A 14 6.83 12.83 9.71
CA GLY A 14 6.77 12.88 11.17
C GLY A 14 7.20 11.60 11.89
N TRP A 15 7.51 10.53 11.17
CA TRP A 15 8.04 9.29 11.71
C TRP A 15 9.56 9.22 11.52
N GLU A 16 10.27 8.71 12.54
CA GLU A 16 11.69 8.34 12.40
C GLU A 16 11.80 6.96 11.76
N MET A 17 12.08 6.92 10.46
CA MET A 17 12.09 5.70 9.67
C MET A 17 13.50 5.32 9.22
N PRO A 18 13.87 4.03 9.21
CA PRO A 18 15.13 3.58 8.67
C PRO A 18 15.19 3.81 7.16
N ILE A 19 16.16 4.63 6.71
CA ILE A 19 16.39 4.85 5.28
C ILE A 19 17.19 3.70 4.67
N HIS A 20 18.14 3.13 5.42
CA HIS A 20 18.91 1.93 5.08
C HIS A 20 19.59 1.33 6.32
N TYR A 21 20.04 0.06 6.22
CA TYR A 21 20.81 -0.69 7.23
C TYR A 21 22.25 -0.93 6.78
N GLY A 22 22.79 -0.04 5.98
CA GLY A 22 24.17 -0.09 5.48
C GLY A 22 24.26 0.30 4.02
N SER A 23 23.57 -0.40 3.12
CA SER A 23 23.60 -0.13 1.69
C SER A 23 22.24 -0.30 1.03
N GLN A 24 21.63 0.80 0.63
CA GLN A 24 20.39 0.82 -0.14
C GLN A 24 20.45 -0.10 -1.37
N ILE A 25 21.58 -0.14 -2.09
CA ILE A 25 21.76 -0.97 -3.29
C ILE A 25 21.76 -2.46 -2.94
N ASN A 26 22.46 -2.84 -1.86
CA ASN A 26 22.48 -4.24 -1.44
C ASN A 26 21.11 -4.69 -0.93
N GLU A 27 20.41 -3.83 -0.21
CA GLU A 27 19.05 -4.09 0.27
C GLU A 27 18.07 -4.24 -0.90
N HIS A 28 18.15 -3.36 -1.91
CA HIS A 28 17.38 -3.48 -3.14
C HIS A 28 17.65 -4.82 -3.84
N ASN A 29 18.91 -5.16 -4.06
CA ASN A 29 19.30 -6.41 -4.72
C ASN A 29 18.89 -7.65 -3.90
N CYS A 30 18.90 -7.56 -2.57
CA CYS A 30 18.41 -8.63 -1.71
C CYS A 30 16.95 -8.93 -1.99
N VAL A 31 16.10 -7.90 -2.05
CA VAL A 31 14.66 -8.06 -2.35
C VAL A 31 14.45 -8.63 -3.76
N ARG A 32 15.23 -8.21 -4.76
CA ARG A 32 15.10 -8.76 -6.13
C ARG A 32 15.51 -10.23 -6.24
N ASN A 33 16.47 -10.69 -5.44
CA ASN A 33 17.07 -12.02 -5.62
C ASN A 33 16.70 -13.02 -4.51
N ASP A 34 16.17 -12.56 -3.38
CA ASP A 34 15.86 -13.39 -2.22
C ASP A 34 14.58 -12.90 -1.52
N ALA A 35 14.69 -12.49 -0.27
CA ALA A 35 13.63 -11.87 0.50
C ALA A 35 14.20 -10.87 1.51
N GLY A 36 13.44 -9.81 1.77
CA GLY A 36 13.75 -8.82 2.79
C GLY A 36 12.52 -8.45 3.61
N VAL A 37 12.75 -7.96 4.83
CA VAL A 37 11.70 -7.51 5.75
C VAL A 37 11.76 -6.00 5.92
N PHE A 38 10.61 -5.35 5.73
CA PHE A 38 10.40 -3.91 5.90
C PHE A 38 9.48 -3.67 7.10
N ASP A 39 9.81 -2.71 7.94
CA ASP A 39 8.85 -2.11 8.86
C ASP A 39 8.14 -0.94 8.16
N VAL A 40 6.86 -1.12 7.91
CA VAL A 40 5.97 -0.11 7.30
C VAL A 40 4.81 0.26 8.22
N SER A 41 5.04 0.14 9.53
CA SER A 41 4.04 0.42 10.58
C SER A 41 3.59 1.89 10.66
N HIS A 42 4.22 2.77 9.88
CA HIS A 42 3.78 4.16 9.69
C HIS A 42 2.51 4.29 8.85
N MET A 43 2.11 3.25 8.11
CA MET A 43 0.86 3.25 7.33
C MET A 43 -0.36 3.27 8.24
N ASN A 44 -1.44 3.89 7.75
CA ASN A 44 -2.69 4.00 8.50
C ASN A 44 -3.61 2.82 8.23
N ILE A 45 -4.24 2.30 9.28
CA ILE A 45 -5.19 1.19 9.18
C ILE A 45 -6.54 1.66 9.69
N PHE A 46 -7.58 1.49 8.87
CA PHE A 46 -8.97 1.79 9.22
C PHE A 46 -9.83 0.53 9.06
N ASP A 47 -10.61 0.19 10.07
CA ASP A 47 -11.64 -0.85 9.99
C ASP A 47 -13.02 -0.21 9.87
N PHE A 48 -13.83 -0.75 8.96
CA PHE A 48 -15.19 -0.34 8.68
C PHE A 48 -16.15 -1.48 8.99
N HIS A 49 -17.30 -1.19 9.58
CA HIS A 49 -18.33 -2.17 9.83
C HIS A 49 -19.73 -1.54 9.90
N GLY A 50 -20.72 -2.34 9.57
CA GLY A 50 -22.14 -1.97 9.53
C GLY A 50 -22.82 -2.47 8.27
N PRO A 51 -24.16 -2.52 8.27
CA PRO A 51 -24.94 -3.15 7.20
C PRO A 51 -24.83 -2.46 5.84
N GLN A 52 -24.40 -1.18 5.79
CA GLN A 52 -24.20 -0.44 4.54
C GLN A 52 -22.72 -0.18 4.22
N THR A 53 -21.80 -0.97 4.78
CA THR A 53 -20.36 -0.75 4.54
C THR A 53 -19.98 -1.00 3.08
N GLN A 54 -20.57 -2.00 2.42
CA GLN A 54 -20.29 -2.25 1.00
C GLN A 54 -20.76 -1.09 0.11
N GLU A 55 -21.96 -0.56 0.36
CA GLU A 55 -22.50 0.59 -0.36
C GLU A 55 -21.63 1.84 -0.14
N PHE A 56 -21.19 2.07 1.10
CA PHE A 56 -20.26 3.14 1.42
C PHE A 56 -18.95 2.99 0.64
N MET A 57 -18.33 1.80 0.64
CA MET A 57 -17.10 1.54 -0.12
C MET A 57 -17.32 1.77 -1.62
N ARG A 58 -18.45 1.34 -2.17
CA ARG A 58 -18.79 1.58 -3.57
C ARG A 58 -18.94 3.06 -3.91
N TYR A 59 -19.36 3.87 -2.95
CA TYR A 59 -19.54 5.31 -3.12
C TYR A 59 -18.22 6.10 -3.03
N VAL A 60 -17.33 5.75 -2.10
CA VAL A 60 -16.11 6.55 -1.83
C VAL A 60 -14.90 6.12 -2.64
N LEU A 61 -14.88 4.91 -3.19
CA LEU A 61 -13.75 4.36 -3.94
C LEU A 61 -13.95 4.57 -5.45
N THR A 62 -12.87 4.80 -6.18
CA THR A 62 -12.92 4.82 -7.65
C THR A 62 -13.12 3.42 -8.24
N ASN A 63 -12.54 2.39 -7.62
CA ASN A 63 -12.73 0.98 -8.03
C ASN A 63 -13.96 0.36 -7.33
N ASP A 64 -14.57 -0.65 -7.92
CA ASP A 64 -15.76 -1.28 -7.35
C ASP A 64 -15.42 -2.54 -6.54
N VAL A 65 -15.75 -2.51 -5.24
CA VAL A 65 -15.53 -3.64 -4.32
C VAL A 65 -16.44 -4.86 -4.66
N ASN A 66 -17.42 -4.72 -5.54
CA ASN A 66 -18.19 -5.85 -6.05
C ASN A 66 -17.37 -6.78 -6.98
N LYS A 67 -16.22 -6.31 -7.48
CA LYS A 67 -15.29 -7.12 -8.28
C LYS A 67 -14.57 -8.19 -7.48
N ILE A 68 -14.49 -8.02 -6.15
CA ILE A 68 -13.78 -8.95 -5.27
C ILE A 68 -14.74 -9.74 -4.39
N LYS A 69 -14.32 -10.97 -4.10
CA LYS A 69 -14.98 -11.86 -3.15
C LYS A 69 -14.50 -11.59 -1.74
N ASP A 70 -15.16 -12.18 -0.77
CA ASP A 70 -14.69 -12.19 0.61
C ASP A 70 -13.25 -12.74 0.69
N TYR A 71 -12.46 -12.17 1.59
CA TYR A 71 -11.03 -12.45 1.79
C TYR A 71 -10.13 -12.08 0.61
N GLN A 72 -10.56 -11.15 -0.24
CA GLN A 72 -9.74 -10.58 -1.30
C GLN A 72 -9.43 -9.10 -1.04
N ALA A 73 -8.36 -8.62 -1.67
CA ALA A 73 -7.92 -7.24 -1.64
C ALA A 73 -8.19 -6.53 -2.96
N LEU A 74 -8.34 -5.22 -2.91
CA LEU A 74 -8.53 -4.34 -4.06
C LEU A 74 -7.69 -3.09 -3.89
N TYR A 75 -6.91 -2.75 -4.90
CA TYR A 75 -6.26 -1.43 -4.97
C TYR A 75 -7.25 -0.42 -5.54
N SER A 76 -7.34 0.74 -4.91
CA SER A 76 -8.26 1.80 -5.30
C SER A 76 -7.70 3.17 -4.96
N LEU A 77 -8.36 4.20 -5.49
CA LEU A 77 -8.14 5.59 -5.12
C LEU A 77 -9.36 6.14 -4.40
N ILE A 78 -9.14 7.16 -3.59
CA ILE A 78 -10.14 8.14 -3.19
C ILE A 78 -9.80 9.49 -3.82
N THR A 79 -10.81 10.19 -4.33
CA THR A 79 -10.65 11.46 -5.03
C THR A 79 -11.50 12.54 -4.40
N ASN A 80 -11.12 13.78 -4.59
CA ASN A 80 -12.01 14.91 -4.33
C ASN A 80 -13.09 14.99 -5.43
N ASN A 81 -14.04 15.89 -5.29
CA ASN A 81 -15.15 16.03 -6.24
C ASN A 81 -14.70 16.41 -7.67
N GLU A 82 -13.56 17.07 -7.80
CA GLU A 82 -12.96 17.47 -9.06
C GLU A 82 -12.15 16.35 -9.74
N GLY A 83 -12.04 15.17 -9.11
CA GLY A 83 -11.29 14.02 -9.61
C GLY A 83 -9.80 14.03 -9.25
N GLY A 84 -9.34 14.95 -8.39
CA GLY A 84 -7.98 14.98 -7.86
C GLY A 84 -7.75 13.87 -6.84
N ILE A 85 -6.60 13.20 -6.90
CA ILE A 85 -6.26 12.06 -6.05
C ILE A 85 -5.95 12.54 -4.63
N ILE A 86 -6.78 12.18 -3.66
CA ILE A 86 -6.52 12.39 -2.24
C ILE A 86 -5.50 11.35 -1.75
N ASP A 87 -5.78 10.07 -2.02
CA ASP A 87 -4.90 8.97 -1.65
C ASP A 87 -5.13 7.71 -2.51
N ASP A 88 -4.13 6.85 -2.54
CA ASP A 88 -4.21 5.49 -3.01
C ASP A 88 -4.17 4.53 -1.82
N LEU A 89 -4.96 3.46 -1.90
CA LEU A 89 -5.15 2.58 -0.75
C LEU A 89 -5.44 1.14 -1.16
N ILE A 90 -5.15 0.23 -0.23
CA ILE A 90 -5.56 -1.16 -0.35
C ILE A 90 -6.79 -1.39 0.52
N VAL A 91 -7.81 -1.98 -0.09
CA VAL A 91 -9.09 -2.32 0.54
C VAL A 91 -9.19 -3.83 0.66
N TYR A 92 -9.44 -4.33 1.85
CA TYR A 92 -9.60 -5.74 2.17
C TYR A 92 -11.06 -6.02 2.53
N LYS A 93 -11.69 -6.91 1.79
CA LYS A 93 -13.10 -7.30 2.01
C LYS A 93 -13.18 -8.56 2.87
N PHE A 94 -13.71 -8.48 4.09
CA PHE A 94 -14.00 -9.65 4.92
C PHE A 94 -15.35 -10.26 4.54
N ASN A 95 -16.32 -9.40 4.39
CA ASN A 95 -17.69 -9.66 3.90
C ASN A 95 -18.31 -8.31 3.52
N ASN A 96 -19.60 -8.28 3.21
CA ASN A 96 -20.27 -7.05 2.80
C ASN A 96 -20.37 -5.99 3.92
N ASP A 97 -20.36 -6.42 5.17
CA ASP A 97 -20.54 -5.55 6.34
C ASP A 97 -19.22 -5.17 7.00
N LYS A 98 -18.08 -5.71 6.54
CA LYS A 98 -16.78 -5.50 7.16
C LYS A 98 -15.66 -5.38 6.15
N PHE A 99 -14.94 -4.25 6.21
CA PHE A 99 -13.77 -3.96 5.38
C PHE A 99 -12.62 -3.41 6.24
N ARG A 100 -11.39 -3.58 5.74
CA ARG A 100 -10.19 -2.90 6.24
C ARG A 100 -9.58 -2.09 5.09
N VAL A 101 -9.10 -0.90 5.42
CA VAL A 101 -8.40 -0.02 4.48
C VAL A 101 -7.02 0.31 5.05
N VAL A 102 -5.99 0.18 4.20
CA VAL A 102 -4.64 0.66 4.51
C VAL A 102 -4.32 1.82 3.58
N SER A 103 -3.93 2.96 4.16
CA SER A 103 -3.64 4.21 3.45
C SER A 103 -2.25 4.75 3.78
N ASN A 104 -1.78 5.73 3.01
CA ASN A 104 -0.48 6.35 3.21
C ASN A 104 -0.44 7.17 4.52
N CYS A 105 0.73 7.26 5.15
CA CYS A 105 0.87 7.97 6.43
C CYS A 105 0.76 9.50 6.27
N SER A 106 1.25 10.05 5.17
CA SER A 106 1.27 11.50 4.91
C SER A 106 -0.11 12.11 4.72
N THR A 107 -1.09 11.29 4.34
CA THR A 107 -2.48 11.70 4.01
C THR A 107 -3.47 11.38 5.14
N PHE A 108 -2.99 11.02 6.34
CA PHE A 108 -3.85 10.57 7.45
C PHE A 108 -5.06 11.48 7.72
N ASP A 109 -4.82 12.77 7.90
CA ASP A 109 -5.89 13.71 8.24
C ASP A 109 -6.86 13.91 7.07
N ASP A 110 -6.36 13.96 5.84
CA ASP A 110 -7.18 14.11 4.63
C ASP A 110 -8.08 12.88 4.43
N VAL A 111 -7.51 11.67 4.53
CA VAL A 111 -8.23 10.39 4.42
C VAL A 111 -9.28 10.24 5.53
N LYS A 112 -8.90 10.52 6.78
CA LYS A 112 -9.81 10.45 7.91
C LYS A 112 -10.97 11.43 7.80
N ASN A 113 -10.70 12.67 7.41
CA ASN A 113 -11.72 13.69 7.20
C ASN A 113 -12.62 13.32 6.01
N PHE A 114 -12.05 12.80 4.92
CA PHE A 114 -12.80 12.33 3.77
C PHE A 114 -13.81 11.23 4.17
N PHE A 115 -13.38 10.21 4.92
CA PHE A 115 -14.27 9.16 5.40
C PHE A 115 -15.33 9.72 6.35
N LYS A 116 -14.95 10.58 7.30
CA LYS A 116 -15.88 11.20 8.27
C LYS A 116 -16.99 12.00 7.60
N LEU A 117 -16.66 12.77 6.56
CA LEU A 117 -17.64 13.59 5.85
C LEU A 117 -18.63 12.77 5.02
N ASN A 118 -18.21 11.64 4.49
CA ASN A 118 -19.01 10.86 3.57
C ASN A 118 -19.79 9.72 4.23
N ILE A 119 -19.38 9.25 5.42
CA ILE A 119 -20.00 8.09 6.08
C ILE A 119 -21.38 8.42 6.70
N GLU A 120 -21.67 9.69 6.98
CA GLU A 120 -22.92 10.10 7.65
C GLU A 120 -24.20 9.71 6.89
N LYS A 121 -24.09 9.39 5.62
CA LYS A 121 -25.21 8.98 4.76
C LYS A 121 -25.51 7.48 4.79
N PHE A 122 -24.68 6.71 5.49
CA PHE A 122 -24.69 5.24 5.47
C PHE A 122 -24.77 4.68 6.89
N ASP A 123 -25.49 3.58 7.04
CA ASP A 123 -25.52 2.84 8.31
C ASP A 123 -24.24 1.96 8.43
N CYS A 124 -23.13 2.63 8.67
CA CYS A 124 -21.86 2.01 8.95
C CYS A 124 -20.96 2.97 9.73
N GLU A 125 -19.93 2.43 10.33
CA GLU A 125 -18.94 3.21 11.08
C GLU A 125 -17.52 2.79 10.75
N PHE A 126 -16.54 3.66 11.06
CA PHE A 126 -15.14 3.32 10.92
C PHE A 126 -14.34 3.67 12.17
N SER A 127 -13.24 2.96 12.36
CA SER A 127 -12.29 3.20 13.42
C SER A 127 -10.86 3.13 12.92
N HIS A 128 -10.04 4.12 13.28
CA HIS A 128 -8.59 4.06 13.09
C HIS A 128 -7.98 3.08 14.10
N LYS A 129 -6.98 2.31 13.67
CA LYS A 129 -6.31 1.25 14.47
C LYS A 129 -4.84 1.61 14.75
N PRO A 130 -4.55 2.62 15.59
CA PRO A 130 -3.18 3.09 15.83
C PRO A 130 -2.33 2.08 16.62
N ASN A 131 -2.93 1.06 17.21
CA ASN A 131 -2.25 -0.02 17.92
C ASN A 131 -1.80 -1.18 17.00
N LEU A 132 -2.13 -1.11 15.72
CA LEU A 132 -1.66 -2.06 14.72
C LEU A 132 -0.51 -1.47 13.91
N GLY A 133 0.45 -2.32 13.58
CA GLY A 133 1.53 -2.02 12.66
C GLY A 133 1.52 -2.98 11.46
N ILE A 134 2.49 -2.82 10.57
CA ILE A 134 2.63 -3.63 9.36
C ILE A 134 4.11 -3.99 9.15
N LEU A 135 4.40 -5.28 8.96
CA LEU A 135 5.66 -5.75 8.40
C LEU A 135 5.41 -6.27 6.99
N ALA A 136 6.25 -5.86 6.05
CA ALA A 136 6.22 -6.40 4.69
C ALA A 136 7.42 -7.32 4.47
N ILE A 137 7.19 -8.54 3.99
CA ILE A 137 8.20 -9.51 3.62
C ILE A 137 8.10 -9.70 2.10
N GLN A 138 9.10 -9.21 1.37
CA GLN A 138 9.05 -9.07 -0.08
C GLN A 138 10.26 -9.72 -0.76
N GLY A 139 10.04 -10.29 -1.93
CA GLY A 139 11.05 -10.94 -2.76
C GLY A 139 10.60 -12.32 -3.23
N PRO A 140 11.30 -12.93 -4.22
CA PRO A 140 10.93 -14.23 -4.80
C PRO A 140 10.88 -15.37 -3.78
N ASN A 141 11.64 -15.28 -2.68
CA ASN A 141 11.64 -16.27 -1.60
C ASN A 141 10.76 -15.88 -0.40
N SER A 142 9.96 -14.81 -0.49
CA SER A 142 9.15 -14.29 0.61
C SER A 142 8.16 -15.32 1.16
N GLU A 143 7.54 -16.14 0.30
CA GLU A 143 6.58 -17.16 0.72
C GLU A 143 7.26 -18.26 1.58
N ALA A 144 8.36 -18.80 1.11
CA ALA A 144 9.11 -19.82 1.84
C ALA A 144 9.64 -19.25 3.17
N THR A 145 10.14 -18.02 3.12
CA THR A 145 10.68 -17.29 4.26
C THR A 145 9.61 -17.07 5.34
N LEU A 146 8.49 -16.46 4.97
CA LEU A 146 7.43 -16.17 5.94
C LEU A 146 6.75 -17.46 6.45
N SER A 147 6.58 -18.47 5.58
CA SER A 147 6.07 -19.79 6.00
C SER A 147 6.96 -20.44 7.07
N LYS A 148 8.29 -20.30 6.94
CA LYS A 148 9.24 -20.77 7.94
C LYS A 148 9.16 -20.00 9.24
N VAL A 149 9.12 -18.66 9.17
CA VAL A 149 9.04 -17.76 10.34
C VAL A 149 7.75 -18.01 11.16
N LEU A 150 6.64 -18.25 10.47
CA LEU A 150 5.34 -18.48 11.12
C LEU A 150 5.06 -19.95 11.44
N ASP A 151 5.93 -20.87 11.02
CA ASP A 151 5.67 -22.31 11.07
C ASP A 151 4.31 -22.70 10.45
N PHE A 152 3.99 -22.09 9.30
CA PHE A 152 2.70 -22.23 8.64
C PHE A 152 2.83 -22.20 7.10
N PRO A 153 2.28 -23.17 6.36
CA PRO A 153 2.44 -23.29 4.91
C PRO A 153 1.52 -22.33 4.15
N LEU A 154 1.90 -21.06 4.00
CA LEU A 154 1.11 -19.99 3.39
C LEU A 154 0.65 -20.31 1.96
N TYR A 155 1.49 -20.97 1.16
CA TYR A 155 1.20 -21.32 -0.24
C TYR A 155 -0.11 -22.08 -0.46
N ARG A 156 -0.60 -22.75 0.58
CA ARG A 156 -1.85 -23.51 0.51
C ARG A 156 -3.09 -22.66 0.69
N TYR A 157 -2.97 -21.44 1.21
CA TYR A 157 -4.10 -20.70 1.74
C TYR A 157 -4.24 -19.29 1.19
N ILE A 158 -3.17 -18.71 0.64
CA ILE A 158 -3.17 -17.31 0.18
C ILE A 158 -2.80 -17.22 -1.30
N ASN A 159 -3.73 -16.67 -2.10
CA ASN A 159 -3.48 -16.26 -3.48
C ASN A 159 -3.09 -14.77 -3.53
N SER A 160 -2.52 -14.34 -4.66
CA SER A 160 -2.23 -12.92 -4.89
C SER A 160 -3.49 -12.07 -4.68
N PHE A 161 -3.34 -10.89 -4.06
CA PHE A 161 -4.44 -10.02 -3.67
C PHE A 161 -5.53 -10.71 -2.83
N SER A 162 -5.13 -11.65 -1.95
CA SER A 162 -6.00 -12.22 -0.94
C SER A 162 -5.37 -12.16 0.44
N PHE A 163 -6.12 -12.49 1.48
CA PHE A 163 -5.66 -12.47 2.86
C PHE A 163 -6.29 -13.56 3.71
N LEU A 164 -5.70 -13.80 4.86
CA LEU A 164 -6.23 -14.66 5.91
C LEU A 164 -5.92 -14.10 7.30
N TYR A 165 -6.62 -14.62 8.30
CA TYR A 165 -6.21 -14.51 9.69
C TYR A 165 -5.49 -15.79 10.12
N LEU A 166 -4.31 -15.63 10.71
CA LEU A 166 -3.52 -16.73 11.22
C LEU A 166 -3.42 -16.67 12.75
N TYR A 167 -3.74 -17.78 13.36
CA TYR A 167 -3.34 -18.10 14.71
C TYR A 167 -2.06 -18.92 14.65
N SER A 168 -0.94 -18.39 15.11
CA SER A 168 0.31 -19.16 15.17
C SER A 168 0.57 -19.66 16.59
N PRO A 169 0.64 -20.98 16.82
CA PRO A 169 0.92 -21.54 18.14
C PRO A 169 2.35 -21.29 18.66
N SER A 170 3.29 -20.93 17.77
CA SER A 170 4.65 -20.53 18.13
C SER A 170 4.74 -19.11 18.67
N LEU A 171 3.71 -18.28 18.45
CA LEU A 171 3.56 -16.99 19.09
C LEU A 171 2.91 -17.17 20.47
N PRO A 172 3.29 -16.38 21.50
CA PRO A 172 2.75 -16.57 22.85
C PRO A 172 1.24 -16.53 22.93
N ALA A 173 0.69 -17.26 23.91
CA ALA A 173 -0.75 -17.44 24.14
C ALA A 173 -1.58 -16.16 24.39
N CYS A 174 -0.95 -14.97 24.49
CA CYS A 174 -1.65 -13.68 24.47
C CYS A 174 -2.17 -13.29 23.07
N ALA A 175 -1.98 -14.14 22.09
CA ALA A 175 -2.43 -14.04 20.72
C ALA A 175 -3.82 -14.67 20.48
N TYR A 176 -4.70 -14.70 21.46
CA TYR A 176 -5.90 -15.54 21.47
C TYR A 176 -7.11 -15.05 20.67
N GLU A 177 -7.02 -13.97 19.93
CA GLU A 177 -8.15 -13.53 19.08
C GLU A 177 -7.65 -13.10 17.70
N GLY A 178 -7.61 -14.02 16.75
CA GLY A 178 -7.48 -13.77 15.30
C GLY A 178 -6.31 -12.85 14.92
N ASP A 179 -5.09 -13.20 15.22
CA ASP A 179 -4.20 -12.17 15.72
C ASP A 179 -3.17 -11.67 14.75
N LEU A 180 -2.98 -12.36 13.64
CA LEU A 180 -2.20 -11.87 12.51
C LEU A 180 -3.09 -11.85 11.27
N PHE A 181 -3.22 -10.70 10.70
CA PHE A 181 -3.78 -10.54 9.37
C PHE A 181 -2.63 -10.61 8.38
N ILE A 182 -2.69 -11.52 7.43
CA ILE A 182 -1.65 -11.72 6.43
C ILE A 182 -2.27 -11.57 5.04
N SER A 183 -1.75 -10.66 4.24
CA SER A 183 -2.15 -10.47 2.85
C SER A 183 -0.98 -10.72 1.90
N ARG A 184 -1.26 -11.24 0.70
CA ARG A 184 -0.28 -11.38 -0.39
C ARG A 184 -0.35 -10.13 -1.26
N THR A 185 0.19 -9.06 -0.72
CA THR A 185 0.27 -7.70 -1.27
C THR A 185 1.67 -7.14 -1.05
N GLY A 186 2.00 -6.02 -1.69
CA GLY A 186 3.30 -5.38 -1.53
C GLY A 186 3.48 -4.19 -2.47
N TYR A 187 4.67 -3.58 -2.39
CA TYR A 187 5.02 -2.34 -3.09
C TYR A 187 6.41 -2.41 -3.73
N THR A 188 6.79 -3.58 -4.24
CA THR A 188 8.15 -3.83 -4.75
C THR A 188 8.19 -4.37 -6.17
N GLY A 189 7.05 -4.85 -6.68
CA GLY A 189 6.99 -5.58 -7.95
C GLY A 189 7.35 -7.06 -7.83
N GLU A 190 7.91 -7.48 -6.68
CA GLU A 190 8.14 -8.89 -6.36
C GLU A 190 6.93 -9.49 -5.64
N ASP A 191 6.91 -10.81 -5.57
CA ASP A 191 5.98 -11.51 -4.67
C ASP A 191 6.26 -11.15 -3.22
N GLY A 192 5.22 -11.11 -2.41
CA GLY A 192 5.39 -10.72 -1.02
C GLY A 192 4.13 -10.73 -0.20
N PHE A 193 4.33 -10.53 1.09
CA PHE A 193 3.28 -10.55 2.10
C PHE A 193 3.38 -9.33 3.00
N GLU A 194 2.22 -8.86 3.43
CA GLU A 194 2.10 -7.84 4.46
C GLU A 194 1.41 -8.46 5.67
N VAL A 195 2.06 -8.36 6.83
CA VAL A 195 1.60 -8.91 8.10
C VAL A 195 1.17 -7.76 8.98
N ILE A 196 -0.12 -7.70 9.31
CA ILE A 196 -0.70 -6.69 10.21
C ILE A 196 -0.98 -7.34 11.57
N GLY A 197 -0.54 -6.69 12.63
CA GLY A 197 -0.74 -7.16 14.00
C GLY A 197 -0.44 -6.06 15.01
N ASP A 198 -0.66 -6.37 16.29
CA ASP A 198 -0.20 -5.46 17.35
C ASP A 198 1.33 -5.37 17.38
N HIS A 199 1.84 -4.26 17.90
CA HIS A 199 3.28 -3.98 17.90
C HIS A 199 4.12 -5.04 18.62
N GLN A 200 3.59 -5.70 19.67
CA GLN A 200 4.34 -6.73 20.39
C GLN A 200 4.51 -8.00 19.57
N LYS A 201 3.47 -8.38 18.81
CA LYS A 201 3.52 -9.52 17.89
C LYS A 201 4.44 -9.25 16.70
N LEU A 202 4.32 -8.07 16.10
CA LEU A 202 5.18 -7.67 15.01
C LEU A 202 6.65 -7.60 15.44
N GLN A 203 6.94 -7.14 16.66
CA GLN A 203 8.31 -7.16 17.18
C GLN A 203 8.87 -8.59 17.24
N LYS A 204 8.07 -9.58 17.65
CA LYS A 204 8.50 -10.98 17.66
C LYS A 204 8.74 -11.54 16.26
N ILE A 205 7.83 -11.21 15.31
CA ILE A 205 8.01 -11.62 13.91
C ILE A 205 9.27 -10.99 13.34
N TRP A 206 9.50 -9.70 13.61
CA TRP A 206 10.73 -9.01 13.24
C TRP A 206 11.97 -9.72 13.79
N ASP A 207 11.99 -10.02 15.08
CA ASP A 207 13.12 -10.68 15.73
C ASP A 207 13.36 -12.09 15.17
N LEU A 208 12.29 -12.83 14.85
CA LEU A 208 12.38 -14.11 14.16
C LEU A 208 12.96 -13.94 12.74
N CYS A 209 12.50 -12.97 11.97
CA CYS A 209 13.07 -12.67 10.65
C CYS A 209 14.58 -12.40 10.75
N ILE A 210 14.99 -11.57 11.69
CA ILE A 210 16.42 -11.25 11.88
C ILE A 210 17.22 -12.48 12.33
N SER A 211 16.70 -13.31 13.23
CA SER A 211 17.36 -14.54 13.67
C SER A 211 17.52 -15.59 12.56
N GLU A 212 16.64 -15.57 11.55
CA GLU A 212 16.71 -16.39 10.35
C GLU A 212 17.54 -15.75 9.22
N ASN A 213 18.28 -14.68 9.54
CA ASN A 213 19.13 -13.91 8.61
C ASN A 213 18.39 -13.26 7.44
N ILE A 214 17.11 -12.93 7.62
CA ILE A 214 16.37 -12.14 6.63
C ILE A 214 16.83 -10.70 6.73
N ALA A 215 17.21 -10.12 5.60
CA ALA A 215 17.75 -8.77 5.56
C ALA A 215 16.68 -7.74 5.94
N PRO A 216 16.96 -6.82 6.90
CA PRO A 216 16.14 -5.66 7.13
C PRO A 216 16.32 -4.66 5.98
N ILE A 217 15.22 -4.10 5.50
CA ILE A 217 15.20 -3.24 4.32
C ILE A 217 14.65 -1.87 4.68
N GLY A 218 15.38 -0.82 4.32
CA GLY A 218 14.98 0.56 4.57
C GLY A 218 14.16 1.20 3.46
N LEU A 219 13.67 2.42 3.74
CA LEU A 219 12.84 3.19 2.81
C LEU A 219 13.56 3.53 1.49
N GLY A 220 14.89 3.65 1.51
CA GLY A 220 15.65 3.94 0.29
C GLY A 220 15.53 2.82 -0.74
N ALA A 221 15.66 1.56 -0.31
CA ALA A 221 15.46 0.42 -1.19
C ALA A 221 13.97 0.26 -1.58
N ARG A 222 13.04 0.50 -0.64
CA ARG A 222 11.59 0.52 -0.95
C ARG A 222 11.27 1.48 -2.08
N ASP A 223 11.87 2.67 -2.08
CA ASP A 223 11.63 3.68 -3.11
C ASP A 223 12.17 3.25 -4.48
N THR A 224 13.39 2.74 -4.56
CA THR A 224 13.94 2.27 -5.83
C THR A 224 13.20 1.04 -6.38
N LEU A 225 12.74 0.14 -5.50
CA LEU A 225 11.96 -1.04 -5.88
C LEU A 225 10.60 -0.65 -6.48
N ARG A 226 9.87 0.26 -5.84
CA ARG A 226 8.56 0.71 -6.33
C ARG A 226 8.67 1.47 -7.65
N ILE A 227 9.73 2.30 -7.83
CA ILE A 227 9.98 3.03 -9.08
C ILE A 227 10.18 2.05 -10.23
N GLU A 228 11.03 1.05 -10.07
CA GLU A 228 11.23 0.01 -11.09
C GLU A 228 9.96 -0.78 -11.40
N ALA A 229 9.10 -0.99 -10.41
CA ALA A 229 7.80 -1.63 -10.59
C ALA A 229 6.74 -0.71 -11.23
N GLY A 230 7.04 0.58 -11.41
CA GLY A 230 6.11 1.57 -11.95
C GLY A 230 4.97 1.93 -10.99
N MET A 231 5.20 1.81 -9.68
CA MET A 231 4.22 2.14 -8.64
C MET A 231 4.38 3.59 -8.19
N ASN A 232 3.29 4.33 -8.15
CA ASN A 232 3.27 5.74 -7.77
C ASN A 232 3.49 5.93 -6.26
N LEU A 233 4.07 7.08 -5.90
CA LEU A 233 4.14 7.57 -4.53
C LEU A 233 3.26 8.81 -4.39
N ASN A 234 2.28 8.76 -3.50
CA ASN A 234 1.44 9.91 -3.18
C ASN A 234 2.27 11.06 -2.59
N GLY A 235 1.99 12.28 -3.02
CA GLY A 235 2.77 13.47 -2.69
C GLY A 235 3.99 13.72 -3.60
N THR A 236 4.39 12.74 -4.41
CA THR A 236 5.52 12.85 -5.34
C THR A 236 5.07 12.68 -6.80
N ASP A 237 4.48 11.54 -7.13
CA ASP A 237 4.05 11.22 -8.50
C ASP A 237 2.60 11.58 -8.76
N MET A 238 1.82 11.74 -7.71
CA MET A 238 0.41 12.10 -7.75
C MET A 238 -0.02 12.84 -6.48
N SER A 239 -1.08 13.63 -6.58
CA SER A 239 -1.65 14.41 -5.48
C SER A 239 -3.07 14.87 -5.86
N ILE A 240 -3.69 15.68 -5.02
CA ILE A 240 -4.99 16.32 -5.33
C ILE A 240 -4.98 17.22 -6.58
N LYS A 241 -3.80 17.53 -7.13
CA LYS A 241 -3.64 18.29 -8.39
C LYS A 241 -3.63 17.39 -9.62
N ASN A 242 -3.55 16.08 -9.40
CA ASN A 242 -3.45 15.08 -10.46
C ASN A 242 -4.71 14.23 -10.49
N ASN A 243 -5.08 13.81 -11.69
CA ASN A 243 -6.18 12.88 -11.90
C ASN A 243 -5.66 11.44 -12.14
N PRO A 244 -6.50 10.41 -11.98
CA PRO A 244 -6.08 9.03 -12.16
C PRO A 244 -5.53 8.70 -13.56
N PHE A 245 -6.03 9.37 -14.61
CA PHE A 245 -5.67 9.05 -16.00
C PHE A 245 -4.28 9.56 -16.35
N GLU A 246 -3.93 10.79 -15.91
CA GLU A 246 -2.57 11.31 -16.11
C GLU A 246 -1.54 10.59 -15.23
N SER A 247 -1.96 10.09 -14.06
CA SER A 247 -1.12 9.33 -13.12
C SER A 247 -0.95 7.85 -13.47
N ASN A 248 -1.39 7.43 -14.67
CA ASN A 248 -1.38 6.04 -15.14
C ASN A 248 -2.19 5.05 -14.25
N LEU A 249 -3.17 5.58 -13.53
CA LEU A 249 -4.06 4.84 -12.62
C LEU A 249 -5.52 4.79 -13.12
N GLY A 250 -5.78 5.12 -14.38
CA GLY A 250 -7.11 5.06 -14.96
C GLY A 250 -7.76 3.68 -14.93
N TRP A 251 -6.96 2.62 -14.79
CA TRP A 251 -7.42 1.23 -14.69
C TRP A 251 -8.11 0.90 -13.35
N VAL A 252 -7.93 1.74 -12.33
CA VAL A 252 -8.63 1.62 -11.03
C VAL A 252 -9.87 2.50 -10.94
N VAL A 253 -10.25 3.18 -12.02
CA VAL A 253 -11.52 3.92 -12.10
C VAL A 253 -12.53 3.04 -12.85
N ASP A 254 -13.46 2.48 -12.11
CA ASP A 254 -14.41 1.52 -12.68
C ASP A 254 -15.74 2.17 -13.06
N PHE A 255 -16.01 2.21 -14.35
CA PHE A 255 -17.27 2.68 -14.96
C PHE A 255 -18.17 1.54 -15.47
N SER A 256 -17.84 0.27 -15.17
CA SER A 256 -18.55 -0.88 -15.77
C SER A 256 -19.99 -1.01 -15.28
N ASP A 257 -20.25 -0.63 -14.04
CA ASP A 257 -21.62 -0.54 -13.49
C ASP A 257 -22.16 0.88 -13.69
N ILE A 258 -23.07 1.05 -14.64
CA ILE A 258 -23.66 2.35 -15.00
C ILE A 258 -24.48 2.92 -13.85
N GLU A 259 -25.17 2.04 -13.10
CA GLU A 259 -26.02 2.44 -11.97
C GLU A 259 -25.23 2.81 -10.73
N ARG A 260 -23.96 2.42 -10.66
CA ARG A 260 -23.09 2.79 -9.55
C ARG A 260 -22.82 4.29 -9.59
N ASP A 261 -23.14 4.98 -8.50
CA ASP A 261 -22.65 6.32 -8.23
C ASP A 261 -21.43 6.27 -7.32
N PHE A 262 -20.43 7.12 -7.61
CA PHE A 262 -19.26 7.31 -6.75
C PHE A 262 -18.73 8.73 -6.87
N ILE A 263 -17.98 9.16 -5.86
CA ILE A 263 -17.45 10.54 -5.79
C ILE A 263 -16.64 10.86 -7.05
N ALA A 264 -16.93 12.00 -7.67
CA ALA A 264 -16.34 12.50 -8.91
C ALA A 264 -16.63 11.69 -10.18
N LYS A 265 -17.59 10.77 -10.21
CA LYS A 265 -17.88 9.93 -11.40
C LYS A 265 -18.06 10.76 -12.67
N GLU A 266 -18.87 11.83 -12.64
CA GLU A 266 -19.12 12.69 -13.80
C GLU A 266 -17.83 13.39 -14.25
N ASN A 267 -17.14 14.07 -13.33
CA ASN A 267 -15.89 14.76 -13.61
C ASN A 267 -14.81 13.80 -14.13
N LEU A 268 -14.68 12.62 -13.54
CA LEU A 268 -13.73 11.61 -14.01
C LEU A 268 -14.09 11.06 -15.39
N THR A 269 -15.36 11.02 -15.77
CA THR A 269 -15.78 10.65 -17.12
C THR A 269 -15.32 11.70 -18.15
N GLU A 270 -15.53 12.98 -17.86
CA GLU A 270 -15.10 14.09 -18.72
C GLU A 270 -13.56 14.16 -18.83
N ILE A 271 -12.86 14.00 -17.68
CA ILE A 271 -11.39 14.00 -17.65
C ILE A 271 -10.84 12.85 -18.49
N LYS A 272 -11.42 11.65 -18.41
CA LYS A 272 -10.99 10.49 -19.19
C LYS A 272 -10.97 10.77 -20.70
N GLU A 273 -11.95 11.51 -21.19
CA GLU A 273 -12.05 11.85 -22.61
C GLU A 273 -11.11 12.99 -23.02
N SER A 274 -10.84 13.92 -22.10
CA SER A 274 -10.07 15.15 -22.37
C SER A 274 -8.59 15.07 -21.94
N ASN A 275 -8.18 14.04 -21.22
CA ASN A 275 -6.84 13.93 -20.64
C ASN A 275 -5.74 13.90 -21.71
N LYS A 276 -4.72 14.76 -21.55
CA LYS A 276 -3.59 14.92 -22.48
C LYS A 276 -2.24 14.55 -21.89
N HIS A 277 -2.17 14.36 -20.58
CA HIS A 277 -0.94 14.05 -19.85
C HIS A 277 -0.88 12.59 -19.48
N LYS A 278 0.32 12.06 -19.33
CA LYS A 278 0.53 10.68 -18.91
C LYS A 278 1.84 10.54 -18.16
N LEU A 279 1.79 9.89 -17.01
CA LEU A 279 2.98 9.43 -16.30
C LEU A 279 3.62 8.27 -17.08
N VAL A 280 4.93 8.36 -17.30
CA VAL A 280 5.69 7.35 -18.05
C VAL A 280 7.00 7.05 -17.33
N GLY A 281 7.47 5.81 -17.43
CA GLY A 281 8.81 5.45 -16.99
C GLY A 281 9.86 6.03 -17.97
N VAL A 282 10.94 6.57 -17.41
CA VAL A 282 12.09 7.08 -18.14
C VAL A 282 13.35 6.37 -17.66
N LEU A 283 14.14 5.85 -18.60
CA LEU A 283 15.43 5.24 -18.33
C LEU A 283 16.54 6.17 -18.81
N LEU A 284 17.53 6.43 -17.95
CA LEU A 284 18.72 7.19 -18.29
C LEU A 284 19.81 6.23 -18.81
N ASP A 285 20.14 6.33 -20.08
CA ASP A 285 21.15 5.47 -20.75
C ASP A 285 22.60 5.92 -20.46
N GLU A 286 22.80 7.15 -19.97
CA GLU A 286 24.11 7.72 -19.68
C GLU A 286 24.39 7.70 -18.17
N LYS A 287 25.67 7.94 -17.77
CA LYS A 287 26.03 8.11 -16.38
C LYS A 287 25.37 9.37 -15.80
N GLY A 288 24.55 9.18 -14.78
CA GLY A 288 23.84 10.27 -14.11
C GLY A 288 22.81 9.74 -13.14
N VAL A 289 22.06 10.66 -12.57
CA VAL A 289 20.92 10.37 -11.68
C VAL A 289 19.79 11.32 -12.06
N LEU A 290 18.66 10.78 -12.43
CA LEU A 290 17.43 11.56 -12.58
C LEU A 290 16.93 11.95 -11.18
N ARG A 291 16.49 13.19 -11.04
CA ARG A 291 15.99 13.72 -9.76
C ARG A 291 14.67 14.43 -10.00
N GLY A 292 13.76 14.33 -9.04
CA GLY A 292 12.50 15.06 -9.06
C GLY A 292 12.70 16.55 -9.36
N GLY A 293 11.81 17.15 -10.14
CA GLY A 293 11.86 18.53 -10.58
C GLY A 293 12.73 18.79 -11.82
N GLN A 294 13.45 17.78 -12.33
CA GLN A 294 14.21 17.94 -13.58
C GLN A 294 13.28 17.95 -14.78
N LYS A 295 13.51 18.90 -15.68
CA LYS A 295 12.73 18.97 -16.93
C LYS A 295 13.18 17.92 -17.94
N ILE A 296 12.20 17.31 -18.59
CA ILE A 296 12.39 16.42 -19.74
C ILE A 296 11.84 17.13 -20.97
N ILE A 297 12.68 17.30 -22.00
CA ILE A 297 12.31 17.98 -23.24
C ILE A 297 12.48 17.00 -24.38
N LYS A 298 11.42 16.79 -25.17
CA LYS A 298 11.46 16.00 -26.40
C LYS A 298 10.69 16.73 -27.50
N ASN A 299 11.42 17.32 -28.43
CA ASN A 299 10.86 18.19 -29.49
C ASN A 299 10.08 19.36 -28.88
N SER A 300 8.75 19.42 -29.11
CA SER A 300 7.83 20.41 -28.55
C SER A 300 7.15 19.97 -27.25
N PHE A 301 7.47 18.77 -26.74
CA PHE A 301 6.90 18.27 -25.51
C PHE A 301 7.81 18.58 -24.31
N GLU A 302 7.22 19.05 -23.25
CA GLU A 302 7.88 19.23 -21.96
C GLU A 302 7.24 18.31 -20.94
N GLY A 303 8.05 17.71 -20.10
CA GLY A 303 7.67 16.94 -18.93
C GLY A 303 8.59 17.22 -17.76
N GLU A 304 8.28 16.65 -16.63
CA GLU A 304 9.06 16.77 -15.41
C GLU A 304 9.25 15.39 -14.77
N VAL A 305 10.44 15.15 -14.23
CA VAL A 305 10.71 13.97 -13.41
C VAL A 305 10.00 14.14 -12.06
N THR A 306 9.15 13.20 -11.68
CA THR A 306 8.46 13.20 -10.39
C THR A 306 9.24 12.43 -9.33
N SER A 307 9.74 11.24 -9.69
CA SER A 307 10.58 10.41 -8.80
C SER A 307 11.63 9.60 -9.56
#